data_5553003c8e1ef63820c2e2bda6ec0bf7
#
_entry.id   5553003c8e1ef63820c2e2bda6ec0bf7
#
_cell.length_a   1.000
_cell.length_b   1.000
_cell.length_c   1.000
_cell.angle_alpha   90.00
_cell.angle_beta   90.00
_cell.angle_gamma   90.00
#
_symmetry.space_group_name_H-M   'P 1'
#
loop_
_entity.id
_entity.type
_entity.pdbx_description
1 polymer ?
#
loop_
_entity_poly.entity_id
_entity_poly.type
_entity_poly.pdbx_seq_one_letter_code
_entity_poly.pdbx_strand_id
1 'polypeptide(L)'
;MYRITKAEKLADKIYLMDVEAKRVAKSCLPGEFLIVRTDEHGERIPLTICDYDREAGKVTIVFQVVGASTAKMAELQVGDAFADVTGPLGRPSEFVKEDIETLKKKKYLFVAGGVGTAPVYPQVKWMHEHGIDADVIVGAKNKDLVILEKEMAEVAGNLYVTTD
;
A
#
# COMPACT_ATOMS: atom_id res chain seq x y z
N MET A 1 -10.48 -6.34 17.28
CA MET A 1 -9.02 -6.38 17.47
C MET A 1 -8.38 -6.41 16.10
N TYR A 2 -7.35 -5.61 15.89
CA TYR A 2 -6.69 -5.43 14.59
C TYR A 2 -5.35 -6.16 14.60
N ARG A 3 -5.40 -7.47 14.42
CA ARG A 3 -4.24 -8.37 14.54
C ARG A 3 -3.34 -8.27 13.32
N ILE A 4 -2.03 -8.25 13.57
CA ILE A 4 -1.00 -8.32 12.53
C ILE A 4 -0.81 -9.79 12.16
N THR A 5 -1.00 -10.11 10.89
CA THR A 5 -0.87 -11.48 10.36
C THR A 5 0.38 -11.68 9.50
N LYS A 6 1.01 -10.59 9.07
CA LYS A 6 2.30 -10.58 8.39
C LYS A 6 3.07 -9.34 8.83
N ALA A 7 4.36 -9.47 9.05
CA ALA A 7 5.28 -8.38 9.33
C ALA A 7 6.61 -8.69 8.63
N GLU A 8 7.04 -7.80 7.74
CA GLU A 8 8.20 -8.00 6.88
C GLU A 8 8.99 -6.70 6.74
N LYS A 9 10.30 -6.77 6.84
CA LYS A 9 11.20 -5.67 6.51
C LYS A 9 11.49 -5.72 5.01
N LEU A 10 11.00 -4.76 4.25
CA LEU A 10 11.20 -4.70 2.78
C LEU A 10 12.56 -4.13 2.41
N ALA A 11 13.01 -3.13 3.15
CA ALA A 11 14.27 -2.43 2.93
C ALA A 11 14.71 -1.76 4.24
N ASP A 12 15.85 -1.08 4.24
CA ASP A 12 16.25 -0.34 5.43
C ASP A 12 15.18 0.68 5.83
N LYS A 13 14.73 0.59 7.08
CA LYS A 13 13.66 1.41 7.68
C LYS A 13 12.29 1.33 6.98
N ILE A 14 12.07 0.39 6.08
CA ILE A 14 10.77 0.23 5.38
C ILE A 14 10.19 -1.14 5.72
N TYR A 15 8.95 -1.14 6.22
CA TYR A 15 8.24 -2.31 6.71
C TYR A 15 6.86 -2.46 6.04
N LEU A 16 6.47 -3.71 5.86
CA LEU A 16 5.14 -4.10 5.39
C LEU A 16 4.44 -4.90 6.49
N MET A 17 3.17 -4.62 6.70
CA MET A 17 2.31 -5.41 7.60
C MET A 17 0.96 -5.69 6.94
N ASP A 18 0.49 -6.94 7.10
CA ASP A 18 -0.91 -7.29 6.86
C ASP A 18 -1.66 -7.24 8.18
N VAL A 19 -2.80 -6.58 8.17
CA VAL A 19 -3.61 -6.32 9.37
C VAL A 19 -5.04 -6.78 9.14
N GLU A 20 -5.59 -7.53 10.09
CA GLU A 20 -7.02 -7.88 10.08
C GLU A 20 -7.86 -6.63 10.35
N ALA A 21 -8.56 -6.16 9.33
CA ALA A 21 -9.41 -4.99 9.36
C ALA A 21 -10.59 -5.17 8.38
N LYS A 22 -11.49 -6.08 8.71
CA LYS A 22 -12.59 -6.55 7.83
C LYS A 22 -13.42 -5.41 7.23
N ARG A 23 -13.77 -4.41 8.03
CA ARG A 23 -14.60 -3.28 7.56
C ARG A 23 -13.85 -2.44 6.53
N VAL A 24 -12.58 -2.16 6.79
CA VAL A 24 -11.72 -1.42 5.86
C VAL A 24 -11.52 -2.21 4.57
N ALA A 25 -11.12 -3.47 4.67
CA ALA A 25 -10.86 -4.35 3.53
C ALA A 25 -12.08 -4.49 2.59
N LYS A 26 -13.30 -4.54 3.16
CA LYS A 26 -14.52 -4.67 2.37
C LYS A 26 -14.87 -3.47 1.51
N SER A 27 -14.51 -2.27 1.94
CA SER A 27 -14.98 -1.03 1.33
C SER A 27 -13.88 -0.14 0.75
N CYS A 28 -12.61 -0.38 1.07
CA CYS A 28 -11.53 0.46 0.57
C CYS A 28 -11.34 0.33 -0.94
N LEU A 29 -10.85 1.42 -1.52
CA LEU A 29 -10.54 1.56 -2.94
C LEU A 29 -9.13 2.16 -3.11
N PRO A 30 -8.47 1.97 -4.26
CA PRO A 30 -7.15 2.55 -4.50
C PRO A 30 -7.12 4.06 -4.30
N GLY A 31 -6.08 4.55 -3.66
CA GLY A 31 -5.90 5.97 -3.34
C GLY A 31 -6.39 6.38 -1.95
N GLU A 32 -7.15 5.53 -1.28
CA GLU A 32 -7.59 5.76 0.09
C GLU A 32 -6.52 5.39 1.11
N PHE A 33 -6.66 5.93 2.31
CA PHE A 33 -5.76 5.69 3.44
C PHE A 33 -6.52 5.23 4.69
N LEU A 34 -5.80 4.85 5.69
CA LEU A 34 -6.32 4.54 7.02
C LEU A 34 -5.44 5.19 8.08
N ILE A 35 -5.93 5.23 9.30
CA ILE A 35 -5.17 5.69 10.46
C ILE A 35 -5.01 4.51 11.42
N VAL A 36 -3.77 4.25 11.84
CA VAL A 36 -3.45 3.25 12.86
C VAL A 36 -3.00 3.92 14.15
N ARG A 37 -3.21 3.22 15.26
CA ARG A 37 -2.70 3.58 16.58
C ARG A 37 -2.14 2.34 17.25
N THR A 38 -0.90 2.39 17.69
CA THR A 38 -0.18 1.20 18.23
C THR A 38 -0.73 0.76 19.59
N ASP A 39 -1.02 1.70 20.47
CA ASP A 39 -1.58 1.47 21.80
C ASP A 39 -2.49 2.63 22.23
N GLU A 40 -3.03 2.57 23.44
CA GLU A 40 -3.98 3.57 23.96
C GLU A 40 -3.41 5.00 24.04
N HIS A 41 -2.10 5.11 24.16
CA HIS A 41 -1.39 6.40 24.27
C HIS A 41 -0.62 6.73 22.96
N GLY A 42 -0.67 5.84 21.97
CA GLY A 42 0.03 6.01 20.70
C GLY A 42 -0.54 7.13 19.83
N GLU A 43 0.33 7.71 19.03
CA GLU A 43 -0.09 8.67 18.01
C GLU A 43 -0.95 7.98 16.93
N ARG A 44 -1.81 8.77 16.32
CA ARG A 44 -2.58 8.37 15.15
C ARG A 44 -1.76 8.61 13.90
N ILE A 45 -1.39 7.53 13.22
CA ILE A 45 -0.50 7.55 12.06
C ILE A 45 -1.32 7.27 10.80
N PRO A 46 -1.44 8.24 9.87
CA PRO A 46 -2.09 8.01 8.58
C PRO A 46 -1.17 7.26 7.64
N LEU A 47 -1.70 6.21 7.00
CA LEU A 47 -0.97 5.38 6.05
C LEU A 47 -1.86 5.05 4.86
N THR A 48 -1.32 5.17 3.66
CA THR A 48 -2.03 4.72 2.46
C THR A 48 -2.21 3.21 2.49
N ILE A 49 -3.37 2.75 2.07
CA ILE A 49 -3.65 1.32 1.93
C ILE A 49 -2.90 0.81 0.69
N CYS A 50 -1.91 -0.05 0.91
CA CYS A 50 -1.07 -0.60 -0.15
C CYS A 50 -1.75 -1.75 -0.90
N ASP A 51 -2.49 -2.58 -0.19
CA ASP A 51 -3.23 -3.70 -0.76
C ASP A 51 -4.37 -4.09 0.18
N TYR A 52 -5.28 -4.92 -0.31
CA TYR A 52 -6.39 -5.43 0.48
C TYR A 52 -6.88 -6.77 -0.06
N ASP A 53 -7.32 -7.63 0.84
CA ASP A 53 -7.98 -8.89 0.57
C ASP A 53 -9.38 -8.86 1.21
N ARG A 54 -10.41 -8.77 0.38
CA ARG A 54 -11.80 -8.63 0.83
C ARG A 54 -12.33 -9.91 1.48
N GLU A 55 -11.89 -11.07 1.00
CA GLU A 55 -12.30 -12.37 1.52
C GLU A 55 -11.65 -12.66 2.86
N ALA A 56 -10.33 -12.49 2.94
CA ALA A 56 -9.59 -12.64 4.18
C ALA A 56 -9.85 -11.52 5.20
N GLY A 57 -10.39 -10.38 4.75
CA GLY A 57 -10.65 -9.23 5.59
C GLY A 57 -9.38 -8.55 6.09
N LYS A 58 -8.37 -8.49 5.24
CA LYS A 58 -7.05 -7.94 5.55
C LYS A 58 -6.73 -6.72 4.69
N VAL A 59 -5.95 -5.82 5.26
CA VAL A 59 -5.32 -4.71 4.54
C VAL A 59 -3.81 -4.77 4.71
N THR A 60 -3.10 -4.33 3.70
CA THR A 60 -1.64 -4.23 3.71
C THR A 60 -1.24 -2.77 3.85
N ILE A 61 -0.39 -2.49 4.81
CA ILE A 61 0.22 -1.17 5.01
C ILE A 61 1.73 -1.27 4.86
N VAL A 62 2.32 -0.24 4.29
CA VAL A 62 3.78 -0.07 4.18
C VAL A 62 4.13 1.27 4.78
N PHE A 63 5.14 1.29 5.64
CA PHE A 63 5.58 2.51 6.29
C PHE A 63 7.09 2.58 6.41
N GLN A 64 7.59 3.80 6.50
CA GLN A 64 9.00 4.09 6.75
C GLN A 64 9.19 4.59 8.17
N VAL A 65 10.23 4.13 8.84
CA VAL A 65 10.61 4.63 10.15
C VAL A 65 11.21 6.02 10.00
N VAL A 66 10.49 7.03 10.47
CA VAL A 66 10.89 8.45 10.40
C VAL A 66 10.88 9.16 11.75
N GLY A 67 10.48 8.48 12.81
CA GLY A 67 10.40 9.04 14.16
C GLY A 67 10.04 7.98 15.19
N ALA A 68 9.84 8.39 16.43
CA ALA A 68 9.60 7.49 17.58
C ALA A 68 8.36 6.60 17.38
N SER A 69 7.26 7.15 16.90
CA SER A 69 6.01 6.39 16.73
C SER A 69 6.12 5.32 15.64
N THR A 70 6.77 5.62 14.52
CA THR A 70 7.01 4.63 13.47
C THR A 70 8.10 3.62 13.86
N ALA A 71 9.08 4.01 14.67
CA ALA A 71 10.05 3.08 15.25
C ALA A 71 9.36 2.06 16.17
N LYS A 72 8.48 2.51 17.04
CA LYS A 72 7.67 1.65 17.91
C LYS A 72 6.76 0.71 17.09
N MET A 73 6.18 1.22 16.01
CA MET A 73 5.36 0.43 15.11
C MET A 73 6.17 -0.69 14.43
N ALA A 74 7.43 -0.44 14.07
CA ALA A 74 8.33 -1.42 13.46
C ALA A 74 8.74 -2.56 14.41
N GLU A 75 8.56 -2.40 15.71
CA GLU A 75 8.81 -3.45 16.71
C GLU A 75 7.67 -4.48 16.81
N LEU A 76 6.49 -4.15 16.28
CA LEU A 76 5.34 -5.04 16.29
C LEU A 76 5.58 -6.26 15.38
N GLN A 77 5.12 -7.41 15.81
CA GLN A 77 5.30 -8.69 15.15
C GLN A 77 3.96 -9.37 14.85
N VAL A 78 4.00 -10.43 14.07
CA VAL A 78 2.85 -11.31 13.84
C VAL A 78 2.28 -11.79 15.18
N GLY A 79 0.98 -11.62 15.36
CA GLY A 79 0.27 -11.92 16.60
C GLY A 79 0.01 -10.69 17.48
N ASP A 80 0.80 -9.64 17.35
CA ASP A 80 0.49 -8.34 17.96
C ASP A 80 -0.72 -7.71 17.27
N ALA A 81 -1.28 -6.67 17.86
CA ALA A 81 -2.43 -5.97 17.33
C ALA A 81 -2.29 -4.45 17.50
N PHE A 82 -2.83 -3.70 16.53
CA PHE A 82 -3.06 -2.28 16.73
C PHE A 82 -4.23 -2.04 17.68
N ALA A 83 -4.13 -1.01 18.50
CA ALA A 83 -5.22 -0.60 19.39
C ALA A 83 -6.41 -0.06 18.60
N ASP A 84 -6.15 0.63 17.47
CA ASP A 84 -7.18 1.18 16.62
C ASP A 84 -6.73 1.21 15.15
N VAL A 85 -7.69 0.97 14.26
CA VAL A 85 -7.57 1.15 12.81
C VAL A 85 -8.84 1.82 12.31
N THR A 86 -8.70 3.02 11.82
CA THR A 86 -9.81 3.84 11.30
C THR A 86 -9.68 4.00 9.80
N GLY A 87 -10.72 3.64 9.06
CA GLY A 87 -10.74 3.77 7.60
C GLY A 87 -11.88 2.99 6.95
N PRO A 88 -11.96 3.00 5.61
CA PRO A 88 -11.11 3.78 4.71
C PRO A 88 -11.40 5.29 4.81
N LEU A 89 -10.39 6.10 4.56
CA LEU A 89 -10.45 7.56 4.63
C LEU A 89 -9.95 8.17 3.31
N GLY A 90 -10.26 9.45 3.10
CA GLY A 90 -9.89 10.16 1.89
C GLY A 90 -10.83 9.89 0.73
N ARG A 91 -10.29 10.07 -0.48
CA ARG A 91 -11.03 9.83 -1.73
C ARG A 91 -10.27 8.81 -2.57
N PRO A 92 -10.97 7.87 -3.21
CA PRO A 92 -10.33 6.97 -4.15
C PRO A 92 -9.81 7.74 -5.36
N SER A 93 -8.84 7.14 -6.05
CA SER A 93 -8.35 7.65 -7.33
C SER A 93 -9.51 7.85 -8.31
N GLU A 94 -9.48 8.94 -9.06
CA GLU A 94 -10.62 9.36 -9.90
C GLU A 94 -11.05 8.28 -10.90
N PHE A 95 -10.08 7.55 -11.46
CA PHE A 95 -10.36 6.53 -12.48
C PHE A 95 -11.25 5.38 -12.00
N VAL A 96 -11.35 5.11 -10.69
CA VAL A 96 -12.24 4.03 -10.19
C VAL A 96 -13.71 4.31 -10.42
N LYS A 97 -14.06 5.55 -10.71
CA LYS A 97 -15.43 6.00 -11.02
C LYS A 97 -15.71 6.16 -12.51
N GLU A 98 -14.66 6.06 -13.34
CA GLU A 98 -14.79 6.20 -14.77
C GLU A 98 -15.26 4.89 -15.41
N ASP A 99 -15.84 5.01 -16.60
CA ASP A 99 -16.21 3.87 -17.44
C ASP A 99 -14.97 3.10 -17.91
N ILE A 100 -14.96 1.78 -17.73
CA ILE A 100 -13.81 0.92 -18.07
C ILE A 100 -13.45 1.00 -19.56
N GLU A 101 -14.43 1.02 -20.45
CA GLU A 101 -14.17 1.10 -21.89
C GLU A 101 -13.55 2.46 -22.29
N THR A 102 -13.90 3.51 -21.56
CA THR A 102 -13.25 4.82 -21.72
C THR A 102 -11.82 4.80 -21.23
N LEU A 103 -11.58 4.17 -20.07
CA LEU A 103 -10.23 4.01 -19.51
C LEU A 103 -9.32 3.22 -20.42
N LYS A 104 -9.80 2.16 -21.06
CA LYS A 104 -9.03 1.33 -21.99
C LYS A 104 -8.53 2.07 -23.23
N LYS A 105 -9.12 3.21 -23.58
CA LYS A 105 -8.69 4.03 -24.72
C LYS A 105 -7.50 4.93 -24.42
N LYS A 106 -7.11 5.02 -23.15
CA LYS A 106 -6.00 5.87 -22.68
C LYS A 106 -4.77 5.04 -22.38
N LYS A 107 -3.61 5.67 -22.42
CA LYS A 107 -2.35 5.10 -21.93
C LYS A 107 -2.02 5.64 -20.55
N TYR A 108 -1.54 4.79 -19.68
CA TYR A 108 -1.22 5.15 -18.29
C TYR A 108 0.25 4.89 -17.99
N LEU A 109 0.87 5.86 -17.35
CA LEU A 109 2.21 5.75 -16.80
C LEU A 109 2.16 6.18 -15.33
N PHE A 110 2.49 5.28 -14.44
CA PHE A 110 2.69 5.58 -13.02
C PHE A 110 4.18 5.75 -12.74
N VAL A 111 4.51 6.77 -12.00
CA VAL A 111 5.89 7.03 -11.56
C VAL A 111 5.92 7.03 -10.04
N ALA A 112 6.72 6.15 -9.47
CA ALA A 112 6.84 5.95 -8.03
C ALA A 112 8.30 6.06 -7.58
N GLY A 113 8.52 6.63 -6.41
CA GLY A 113 9.86 6.78 -5.83
C GLY A 113 9.92 6.31 -4.38
N GLY A 114 10.88 5.46 -4.06
CA GLY A 114 11.10 4.98 -2.70
C GLY A 114 9.84 4.35 -2.08
N VAL A 115 9.50 4.76 -0.85
CA VAL A 115 8.29 4.30 -0.14
C VAL A 115 7.00 4.70 -0.87
N GLY A 116 7.04 5.69 -1.75
CA GLY A 116 5.91 6.09 -2.61
C GLY A 116 5.47 5.00 -3.59
N THR A 117 6.23 3.94 -3.77
CA THR A 117 5.82 2.75 -4.53
C THR A 117 4.60 2.07 -3.89
N ALA A 118 4.50 2.09 -2.57
CA ALA A 118 3.40 1.47 -1.84
C ALA A 118 2.01 2.06 -2.19
N PRO A 119 1.79 3.39 -2.18
CA PRO A 119 0.50 3.95 -2.60
C PRO A 119 0.21 3.83 -4.10
N VAL A 120 1.21 3.65 -4.94
CA VAL A 120 1.03 3.44 -6.39
C VAL A 120 0.59 2.02 -6.70
N TYR A 121 1.09 1.04 -5.99
CA TYR A 121 0.80 -0.38 -6.23
C TYR A 121 -0.70 -0.72 -6.32
N PRO A 122 -1.58 -0.33 -5.39
CA PRO A 122 -3.00 -0.68 -5.48
C PRO A 122 -3.70 -0.07 -6.69
N GLN A 123 -3.21 1.04 -7.20
CA GLN A 123 -3.75 1.70 -8.39
C GLN A 123 -3.41 0.92 -9.65
N VAL A 124 -2.16 0.48 -9.80
CA VAL A 124 -1.72 -0.37 -10.91
C VAL A 124 -2.42 -1.72 -10.87
N LYS A 125 -2.53 -2.33 -9.69
CA LYS A 125 -3.24 -3.59 -9.48
C LYS A 125 -4.72 -3.47 -9.87
N TRP A 126 -5.39 -2.40 -9.49
CA TRP A 126 -6.78 -2.15 -9.89
C TRP A 126 -6.93 -2.06 -11.41
N MET A 127 -6.04 -1.35 -12.08
CA MET A 127 -6.00 -1.27 -13.55
C MET A 127 -5.87 -2.67 -14.16
N HIS A 128 -4.90 -3.45 -13.69
CA HIS A 128 -4.66 -4.81 -14.15
C HIS A 128 -5.88 -5.71 -13.97
N GLU A 129 -6.52 -5.68 -12.82
CA GLU A 129 -7.74 -6.46 -12.52
C GLU A 129 -8.93 -6.08 -13.39
N HIS A 130 -8.93 -4.87 -13.96
CA HIS A 130 -9.96 -4.38 -14.90
C HIS A 130 -9.54 -4.48 -16.37
N GLY A 131 -8.47 -5.21 -16.66
CA GLY A 131 -7.99 -5.44 -18.03
C GLY A 131 -7.33 -4.23 -18.68
N ILE A 132 -6.77 -3.32 -17.87
CA ILE A 132 -6.07 -2.13 -18.33
C ILE A 132 -4.58 -2.29 -18.02
N ASP A 133 -3.75 -2.25 -19.06
CA ASP A 133 -2.30 -2.26 -18.90
C ASP A 133 -1.80 -0.85 -18.59
N ALA A 134 -1.04 -0.73 -17.52
CA ALA A 134 -0.37 0.51 -17.16
C ALA A 134 1.14 0.27 -17.06
N ASP A 135 1.92 1.18 -17.59
CA ASP A 135 3.37 1.15 -17.43
C ASP A 135 3.76 1.80 -16.09
N VAL A 136 4.84 1.32 -15.51
CA VAL A 136 5.31 1.80 -14.21
C VAL A 136 6.81 2.07 -14.25
N ILE A 137 7.21 3.22 -13.74
CA ILE A 137 8.61 3.54 -13.44
C ILE A 137 8.74 3.56 -11.91
N VAL A 138 9.64 2.75 -11.40
CA VAL A 138 10.00 2.75 -9.97
C VAL A 138 11.43 3.25 -9.83
N GLY A 139 11.59 4.34 -9.08
CA GLY A 139 12.89 4.92 -8.74
C GLY A 139 13.24 4.71 -7.27
N ALA A 140 14.49 4.48 -6.99
CA ALA A 140 15.02 4.46 -5.62
C ALA A 140 16.45 4.98 -5.59
N LYS A 141 16.90 5.44 -4.43
CA LYS A 141 18.25 5.94 -4.23
C LYS A 141 19.33 4.89 -4.54
N ASN A 142 19.04 3.62 -4.29
CA ASN A 142 19.89 2.49 -4.63
C ASN A 142 19.03 1.21 -4.74
N LYS A 143 19.65 0.14 -5.23
CA LYS A 143 18.99 -1.14 -5.44
C LYS A 143 18.35 -1.73 -4.17
N ASP A 144 18.97 -1.57 -3.03
CA ASP A 144 18.49 -2.15 -1.76
C ASP A 144 17.24 -1.44 -1.21
N LEU A 145 16.95 -0.24 -1.74
CA LEU A 145 15.76 0.55 -1.39
C LEU A 145 14.61 0.39 -2.38
N VAL A 146 14.76 -0.43 -3.41
CA VAL A 146 13.66 -0.80 -4.32
C VAL A 146 12.73 -1.75 -3.58
N ILE A 147 11.46 -1.37 -3.45
CA ILE A 147 10.45 -2.17 -2.78
C ILE A 147 9.34 -2.60 -3.75
N LEU A 148 8.68 -3.71 -3.46
CA LEU A 148 7.52 -4.22 -4.22
C LEU A 148 7.80 -4.45 -5.71
N GLU A 149 9.06 -4.66 -6.10
CA GLU A 149 9.44 -4.86 -7.51
C GLU A 149 8.75 -6.08 -8.11
N LYS A 150 8.77 -7.21 -7.39
CA LYS A 150 8.14 -8.45 -7.83
C LYS A 150 6.63 -8.29 -7.97
N GLU A 151 5.98 -7.75 -6.94
CA GLU A 151 4.53 -7.53 -6.90
C GLU A 151 4.11 -6.56 -8.02
N MET A 152 4.88 -5.49 -8.22
CA MET A 152 4.61 -4.51 -9.28
C MET A 152 4.79 -5.12 -10.67
N ALA A 153 5.79 -5.97 -10.88
CA ALA A 153 6.01 -6.65 -12.15
C ALA A 153 4.84 -7.58 -12.55
N GLU A 154 4.15 -8.15 -11.58
CA GLU A 154 2.99 -9.02 -11.82
C GLU A 154 1.75 -8.26 -12.31
N VAL A 155 1.64 -6.96 -12.01
CA VAL A 155 0.45 -6.14 -12.32
C VAL A 155 0.71 -5.02 -13.33
N ALA A 156 1.97 -4.64 -13.57
CA ALA A 156 2.33 -3.64 -14.56
C ALA A 156 2.30 -4.23 -15.99
N GLY A 157 1.93 -3.42 -16.96
CA GLY A 157 2.13 -3.76 -18.38
C GLY A 157 3.61 -3.84 -18.70
N ASN A 158 4.36 -2.79 -18.38
CA ASN A 158 5.83 -2.77 -18.36
C ASN A 158 6.32 -2.13 -17.08
N LEU A 159 7.37 -2.69 -16.50
CA LEU A 159 8.02 -2.13 -15.30
C LEU A 159 9.44 -1.71 -15.63
N TYR A 160 9.75 -0.47 -15.31
CA TYR A 160 11.09 0.09 -15.45
C TYR A 160 11.60 0.48 -14.06
N VAL A 161 12.76 -0.04 -13.67
CA VAL A 161 13.39 0.26 -12.39
C VAL A 161 14.64 1.08 -12.63
N THR A 162 14.79 2.17 -11.89
CA THR A 162 15.95 3.06 -11.95
C THR A 162 16.49 3.39 -10.58
N THR A 163 17.80 3.60 -10.49
CA THR A 163 18.47 4.05 -9.26
C THR A 163 19.49 5.14 -9.60
N ASP A 164 19.93 5.87 -8.59
CA ASP A 164 21.01 6.87 -8.71
C ASP A 164 22.37 6.22 -9.02
#